data_e9426a0022f86704b8ff5d790d549978
#
_entry.id   e9426a0022f86704b8ff5d790d549978
#
_cell.length_a   1.000
_cell.length_b   1.000
_cell.length_c   1.000
_cell.angle_alpha   90.00
_cell.angle_beta   90.00
_cell.angle_gamma   90.00
#
_symmetry.space_group_name_H-M   'P 1'
#
loop_
_entity.id
_entity.type
_entity.pdbx_description
1 polymer ?
#
loop_
_entity_poly.entity_id
_entity_poly.type
_entity_poly.pdbx_seq_one_letter_code
_entity_poly.pdbx_strand_id
1 'polypeptide(L)'
;MELSARKKQILKRVIEDYIASAEPVGSKAIAQEMGGSVSSATVRNELAELSDLGYLEQPHTSAGRVPSPKGYRLYVNELMERREVSEAEAEEINETLQDKMSAAGSMISQAGQMVSSIVDYPAYAVAEGKSGVTVKRFELLGVDDTSFITVVMTDDSRVKSQLQRSPLAFDRARLTDLSALLNTHFTKQSREEMSAKLMGLSDQIAPELFLVLSATVGYAAEILEEVAKKDVFTTGASQILKMPEYRDLDKAHDLMTFFVDNKEKLPVPEDDTPLKILIGPENVNEALRDTSVVVASYDIGDGMRGLVGVVGPTRMDYATVTARLSYFADSLTRMFGKSELPPKEEKE
;
A
#
# COMPACT_ATOMS: atom_id res chain seq x y z
N MET A 1 -23.91 -19.84 11.60
CA MET A 1 -24.04 -21.33 11.52
C MET A 1 -22.67 -21.86 11.16
N GLU A 2 -22.09 -22.70 11.98
CA GLU A 2 -20.77 -23.26 11.75
C GLU A 2 -20.84 -24.42 10.76
N LEU A 3 -19.93 -24.43 9.76
CA LEU A 3 -19.89 -25.53 8.79
C LEU A 3 -19.37 -26.81 9.42
N SER A 4 -19.97 -27.97 9.09
CA SER A 4 -19.43 -29.26 9.49
C SER A 4 -18.02 -29.48 8.93
N ALA A 5 -17.22 -30.32 9.61
CA ALA A 5 -15.86 -30.65 9.17
C ALA A 5 -15.82 -31.15 7.73
N ARG A 6 -16.81 -31.97 7.32
CA ARG A 6 -16.95 -32.47 5.95
C ARG A 6 -17.19 -31.34 4.96
N LYS A 7 -18.11 -30.38 5.26
CA LYS A 7 -18.35 -29.22 4.39
C LYS A 7 -17.10 -28.35 4.25
N LYS A 8 -16.38 -28.11 5.35
CA LYS A 8 -15.11 -27.39 5.32
C LYS A 8 -14.08 -28.09 4.42
N GLN A 9 -13.98 -29.41 4.51
CA GLN A 9 -13.07 -30.20 3.68
C GLN A 9 -13.46 -30.17 2.19
N ILE A 10 -14.75 -30.31 1.86
CA ILE A 10 -15.23 -30.21 0.47
C ILE A 10 -15.01 -28.81 -0.08
N LEU A 11 -15.31 -27.76 0.69
CA LEU A 11 -15.07 -26.38 0.27
C LEU A 11 -13.60 -26.11 0.01
N LYS A 12 -12.70 -26.58 0.90
CA LYS A 12 -11.24 -26.47 0.73
C LYS A 12 -10.81 -27.09 -0.61
N ARG A 13 -11.26 -28.31 -0.91
CA ARG A 13 -10.93 -29.00 -2.16
C ARG A 13 -11.43 -28.26 -3.39
N VAL A 14 -12.69 -27.81 -3.38
CA VAL A 14 -13.24 -27.01 -4.50
C VAL A 14 -12.39 -25.76 -4.75
N ILE A 15 -11.95 -25.09 -3.70
CA ILE A 15 -11.15 -23.86 -3.83
C ILE A 15 -9.76 -24.18 -4.38
N GLU A 16 -9.08 -25.19 -3.84
CA GLU A 16 -7.74 -25.60 -4.28
C GLU A 16 -7.74 -26.04 -5.75
N ASP A 17 -8.72 -26.87 -6.17
CA ASP A 17 -8.87 -27.30 -7.55
C ASP A 17 -9.16 -26.12 -8.49
N TYR A 18 -10.00 -25.19 -8.07
CA TYR A 18 -10.34 -24.03 -8.87
C TYR A 18 -9.16 -23.05 -8.99
N ILE A 19 -8.37 -22.87 -7.93
CA ILE A 19 -7.11 -22.09 -7.98
C ILE A 19 -6.16 -22.70 -9.05
N ALA A 20 -6.03 -24.01 -9.07
CA ALA A 20 -5.12 -24.68 -9.97
C ALA A 20 -5.60 -24.69 -11.44
N SER A 21 -6.89 -24.93 -11.68
CA SER A 21 -7.44 -25.17 -13.02
C SER A 21 -8.15 -23.96 -13.66
N ALA A 22 -8.68 -23.05 -12.86
CA ALA A 22 -9.65 -22.02 -13.25
C ALA A 22 -10.92 -22.59 -13.91
N GLU A 23 -11.24 -23.89 -13.69
CA GLU A 23 -12.42 -24.55 -14.23
C GLU A 23 -13.41 -24.93 -13.15
N PRO A 24 -14.74 -24.83 -13.40
CA PRO A 24 -15.76 -25.21 -12.43
C PRO A 24 -15.63 -26.66 -11.97
N VAL A 25 -15.60 -26.88 -10.65
CA VAL A 25 -15.32 -28.19 -10.04
C VAL A 25 -16.56 -29.03 -9.88
N GLY A 26 -16.53 -30.26 -10.37
CA GLY A 26 -17.65 -31.20 -10.32
C GLY A 26 -17.60 -32.16 -9.14
N SER A 27 -18.79 -32.62 -8.68
CA SER A 27 -18.89 -33.55 -7.53
C SER A 27 -18.15 -34.89 -7.73
N LYS A 28 -17.94 -35.34 -8.98
CA LYS A 28 -17.21 -36.58 -9.26
C LYS A 28 -15.70 -36.42 -8.98
N ALA A 29 -15.11 -35.30 -9.36
CA ALA A 29 -13.68 -34.99 -9.10
C ALA A 29 -13.42 -35.00 -7.60
N ILE A 30 -14.20 -34.23 -6.84
CA ILE A 30 -14.08 -34.17 -5.38
C ILE A 30 -14.25 -35.53 -4.70
N ALA A 31 -15.23 -36.33 -5.13
CA ALA A 31 -15.45 -37.69 -4.57
C ALA A 31 -14.26 -38.63 -4.82
N GLN A 32 -13.60 -38.51 -5.97
CA GLN A 32 -12.38 -39.29 -6.31
C GLN A 32 -11.19 -38.87 -5.43
N GLU A 33 -10.95 -37.56 -5.28
CA GLU A 33 -9.88 -37.03 -4.45
C GLU A 33 -10.06 -37.35 -2.95
N MET A 34 -11.29 -37.45 -2.49
CA MET A 34 -11.60 -37.89 -1.11
C MET A 34 -11.43 -39.40 -0.93
N GLY A 35 -10.79 -40.09 -1.87
CA GLY A 35 -10.48 -41.53 -1.80
C GLY A 35 -11.70 -42.43 -1.77
N GLY A 36 -12.84 -41.97 -2.31
CA GLY A 36 -14.08 -42.74 -2.35
C GLY A 36 -14.80 -42.88 -0.99
N SER A 37 -14.31 -42.20 0.05
CA SER A 37 -14.93 -42.19 1.38
C SER A 37 -16.33 -41.56 1.38
N VAL A 38 -16.65 -40.75 0.37
CA VAL A 38 -17.93 -40.08 0.18
C VAL A 38 -18.42 -40.31 -1.24
N SER A 39 -19.71 -40.63 -1.39
CA SER A 39 -20.29 -40.82 -2.73
C SER A 39 -20.42 -39.48 -3.49
N SER A 40 -20.29 -39.53 -4.83
CA SER A 40 -20.52 -38.36 -5.69
C SER A 40 -21.90 -37.72 -5.50
N ALA A 41 -22.91 -38.53 -5.12
CA ALA A 41 -24.24 -38.02 -4.79
C ALA A 41 -24.25 -37.22 -3.49
N THR A 42 -23.55 -37.71 -2.46
CA THR A 42 -23.38 -37.00 -1.18
C THR A 42 -22.61 -35.68 -1.40
N VAL A 43 -21.52 -35.72 -2.16
CA VAL A 43 -20.76 -34.50 -2.49
C VAL A 43 -21.62 -33.49 -3.24
N ARG A 44 -22.47 -33.95 -4.16
CA ARG A 44 -23.41 -33.07 -4.89
C ARG A 44 -24.36 -32.33 -3.96
N ASN A 45 -24.91 -33.03 -2.94
CA ASN A 45 -25.80 -32.41 -1.96
C ASN A 45 -25.05 -31.38 -1.10
N GLU A 46 -23.85 -31.72 -0.65
CA GLU A 46 -23.01 -30.78 0.14
C GLU A 46 -22.63 -29.54 -0.68
N LEU A 47 -22.32 -29.70 -1.98
CA LEU A 47 -22.04 -28.58 -2.90
C LEU A 47 -23.28 -27.68 -3.10
N ALA A 48 -24.47 -28.25 -3.16
CA ALA A 48 -25.71 -27.48 -3.24
C ALA A 48 -25.92 -26.66 -1.96
N GLU A 49 -25.80 -27.29 -0.79
CA GLU A 49 -25.91 -26.58 0.48
C GLU A 49 -24.86 -25.49 0.67
N LEU A 50 -23.62 -25.72 0.23
CA LEU A 50 -22.57 -24.70 0.24
C LEU A 50 -22.89 -23.53 -0.70
N SER A 51 -23.59 -23.80 -1.83
CA SER A 51 -24.08 -22.74 -2.72
C SER A 51 -25.24 -21.96 -2.08
N ASP A 52 -26.19 -22.65 -1.44
CA ASP A 52 -27.32 -22.00 -0.73
C ASP A 52 -26.80 -21.10 0.43
N LEU A 53 -25.70 -21.51 1.07
CA LEU A 53 -25.02 -20.73 2.11
C LEU A 53 -24.15 -19.60 1.54
N GLY A 54 -24.01 -19.49 0.21
CA GLY A 54 -23.28 -18.47 -0.49
C GLY A 54 -21.75 -18.62 -0.50
N TYR A 55 -21.20 -19.80 -0.18
CA TYR A 55 -19.76 -20.09 -0.26
C TYR A 55 -19.31 -20.51 -1.65
N LEU A 56 -20.23 -21.05 -2.45
CA LEU A 56 -19.99 -21.47 -3.83
C LEU A 56 -21.04 -20.85 -4.75
N GLU A 57 -20.68 -20.74 -6.02
CA GLU A 57 -21.58 -20.28 -7.09
C GLU A 57 -21.64 -21.33 -8.20
N GLN A 58 -22.70 -21.30 -9.00
CA GLN A 58 -22.86 -22.13 -10.18
C GLN A 58 -22.96 -21.25 -11.41
N PRO A 59 -21.90 -21.15 -12.24
CA PRO A 59 -21.90 -20.26 -13.41
C PRO A 59 -23.02 -20.58 -14.41
N HIS A 60 -23.32 -21.87 -14.61
CA HIS A 60 -24.38 -22.36 -15.51
C HIS A 60 -25.00 -23.62 -14.94
N THR A 61 -26.25 -23.92 -15.30
CA THR A 61 -27.05 -25.05 -14.79
C THR A 61 -26.38 -26.43 -14.92
N SER A 62 -25.51 -26.63 -15.91
CA SER A 62 -24.75 -27.86 -16.13
C SER A 62 -23.30 -27.80 -15.63
N ALA A 63 -22.87 -26.66 -15.16
CA ALA A 63 -21.49 -26.44 -14.67
C ALA A 63 -21.28 -27.02 -13.27
N GLY A 64 -20.01 -27.27 -12.92
CA GLY A 64 -19.59 -27.51 -11.55
C GLY A 64 -19.83 -26.32 -10.64
N ARG A 65 -19.06 -26.23 -9.60
CA ARG A 65 -19.11 -25.07 -8.65
C ARG A 65 -17.81 -24.28 -8.73
N VAL A 66 -17.94 -22.98 -8.53
CA VAL A 66 -16.81 -22.07 -8.38
C VAL A 66 -16.90 -21.39 -7.00
N PRO A 67 -15.78 -21.06 -6.37
CA PRO A 67 -15.79 -20.34 -5.09
C PRO A 67 -16.34 -18.93 -5.23
N SER A 68 -17.17 -18.50 -4.29
CA SER A 68 -17.57 -17.10 -4.13
C SER A 68 -16.50 -16.31 -3.35
N PRO A 69 -16.54 -14.98 -3.33
CA PRO A 69 -15.70 -14.17 -2.45
C PRO A 69 -15.82 -14.57 -0.97
N LYS A 70 -17.01 -14.94 -0.51
CA LYS A 70 -17.26 -15.46 0.84
C LYS A 70 -16.56 -16.80 1.07
N GLY A 71 -16.54 -17.67 0.06
CA GLY A 71 -15.82 -18.95 0.10
C GLY A 71 -14.32 -18.73 0.24
N TYR A 72 -13.73 -17.85 -0.56
CA TYR A 72 -12.32 -17.50 -0.46
C TYR A 72 -11.97 -16.85 0.88
N ARG A 73 -12.84 -16.00 1.42
CA ARG A 73 -12.62 -15.41 2.74
C ARG A 73 -12.55 -16.46 3.84
N LEU A 74 -13.45 -17.43 3.83
CA LEU A 74 -13.40 -18.55 4.78
C LEU A 74 -12.14 -19.40 4.60
N TYR A 75 -11.74 -19.66 3.34
CA TYR A 75 -10.54 -20.42 3.02
C TYR A 75 -9.30 -19.75 3.60
N VAL A 76 -9.09 -18.47 3.33
CA VAL A 76 -7.94 -17.72 3.83
C VAL A 76 -7.91 -17.65 5.36
N ASN A 77 -9.05 -17.50 6.00
CA ASN A 77 -9.11 -17.36 7.45
C ASN A 77 -8.96 -18.68 8.22
N GLU A 78 -9.48 -19.80 7.67
CA GLU A 78 -9.63 -21.03 8.47
C GLU A 78 -9.12 -22.31 7.77
N LEU A 79 -9.14 -22.38 6.44
CA LEU A 79 -8.93 -23.64 5.72
C LEU A 79 -7.57 -23.73 5.03
N MET A 80 -7.00 -22.60 4.66
CA MET A 80 -5.71 -22.50 3.99
C MET A 80 -4.58 -22.92 4.95
N GLU A 81 -3.74 -23.82 4.49
CA GLU A 81 -2.51 -24.13 5.20
C GLU A 81 -1.50 -23.00 4.99
N ARG A 82 -0.95 -22.52 6.10
CA ARG A 82 0.13 -21.53 6.02
C ARG A 82 1.36 -22.18 5.43
N ARG A 83 1.88 -21.60 4.36
CA ARG A 83 3.10 -22.04 3.73
C ARG A 83 4.26 -21.19 4.21
N GLU A 84 5.38 -21.82 4.51
CA GLU A 84 6.66 -21.15 4.68
C GLU A 84 7.40 -21.12 3.35
N VAL A 85 8.23 -20.11 3.16
CA VAL A 85 9.09 -19.99 1.99
C VAL A 85 10.19 -21.06 2.11
N SER A 86 10.41 -21.84 1.07
CA SER A 86 11.50 -22.82 1.02
C SER A 86 12.88 -22.14 0.97
N GLU A 87 13.94 -22.85 1.35
CA GLU A 87 15.31 -22.29 1.31
C GLU A 87 15.66 -21.77 -0.09
N ALA A 88 15.29 -22.48 -1.14
CA ALA A 88 15.55 -22.06 -2.53
C ALA A 88 14.78 -20.77 -2.90
N GLU A 89 13.52 -20.65 -2.51
CA GLU A 89 12.73 -19.43 -2.74
C GLU A 89 13.28 -18.26 -1.93
N ALA A 90 13.74 -18.51 -0.70
CA ALA A 90 14.36 -17.49 0.13
C ALA A 90 15.68 -16.99 -0.49
N GLU A 91 16.48 -17.88 -1.04
CA GLU A 91 17.74 -17.55 -1.73
C GLU A 91 17.46 -16.71 -2.99
N GLU A 92 16.50 -17.11 -3.84
CA GLU A 92 16.07 -16.35 -5.01
C GLU A 92 15.60 -14.92 -4.65
N ILE A 93 14.80 -14.79 -3.59
CA ILE A 93 14.33 -13.47 -3.11
C ILE A 93 15.51 -12.62 -2.63
N ASN A 94 16.43 -13.21 -1.84
CA ASN A 94 17.58 -12.48 -1.30
C ASN A 94 18.58 -12.08 -2.38
N GLU A 95 18.86 -12.93 -3.38
CA GLU A 95 19.70 -12.58 -4.54
C GLU A 95 19.07 -11.43 -5.33
N THR A 96 17.76 -11.50 -5.60
CA THR A 96 17.04 -10.43 -6.30
C THR A 96 17.11 -9.11 -5.54
N LEU A 97 17.04 -9.14 -4.20
CA LEU A 97 17.19 -7.96 -3.36
C LEU A 97 18.61 -7.36 -3.45
N GLN A 98 19.65 -8.20 -3.39
CA GLN A 98 21.04 -7.73 -3.42
C GLN A 98 21.43 -7.14 -4.78
N ASP A 99 21.06 -7.79 -5.88
CA ASP A 99 21.41 -7.37 -7.25
C ASP A 99 20.79 -6.02 -7.64
N LYS A 100 19.55 -5.78 -7.25
CA LYS A 100 18.81 -4.58 -7.67
C LYS A 100 18.99 -3.38 -6.77
N MET A 101 19.38 -3.55 -5.50
CA MET A 101 19.66 -2.42 -4.60
C MET A 101 20.95 -1.66 -4.92
N SER A 102 21.80 -2.18 -5.80
CA SER A 102 23.01 -1.51 -6.29
C SER A 102 22.74 -0.49 -7.42
N ALA A 103 21.56 -0.49 -8.02
CA ALA A 103 21.21 0.41 -9.13
C ALA A 103 20.57 1.71 -8.62
N ALA A 104 20.97 2.84 -9.21
CA ALA A 104 20.48 4.18 -8.89
C ALA A 104 18.97 4.33 -9.27
N GLY A 105 18.10 4.14 -8.32
CA GLY A 105 16.65 4.34 -8.43
C GLY A 105 16.03 4.45 -7.05
N SER A 106 14.77 4.96 -6.94
CA SER A 106 14.13 4.95 -5.62
C SER A 106 13.96 3.50 -5.15
N MET A 107 14.45 3.19 -3.96
CA MET A 107 14.35 1.84 -3.35
C MET A 107 12.92 1.29 -3.36
N ILE A 108 11.94 2.17 -3.28
CA ILE A 108 10.51 1.83 -3.28
C ILE A 108 10.04 1.34 -4.65
N SER A 109 10.45 2.01 -5.73
CA SER A 109 10.17 1.57 -7.10
C SER A 109 10.77 0.19 -7.37
N GLN A 110 11.97 -0.05 -6.87
CA GLN A 110 12.66 -1.33 -7.00
C GLN A 110 11.93 -2.43 -6.21
N ALA A 111 11.47 -2.16 -5.00
CA ALA A 111 10.69 -3.09 -4.20
C ALA A 111 9.43 -3.58 -4.95
N GLY A 112 8.68 -2.68 -5.58
CA GLY A 112 7.54 -3.04 -6.41
C GLY A 112 7.92 -3.96 -7.58
N GLN A 113 9.00 -3.64 -8.31
CA GLN A 113 9.48 -4.46 -9.43
C GLN A 113 9.89 -5.86 -9.01
N MET A 114 10.58 -5.98 -7.88
CA MET A 114 11.00 -7.26 -7.33
C MET A 114 9.80 -8.13 -6.96
N VAL A 115 8.83 -7.57 -6.23
CA VAL A 115 7.60 -8.29 -5.86
C VAL A 115 6.87 -8.79 -7.09
N SER A 116 6.67 -7.96 -8.11
CA SER A 116 6.01 -8.37 -9.35
C SER A 116 6.72 -9.54 -10.05
N SER A 117 8.06 -9.56 -10.02
CA SER A 117 8.84 -10.65 -10.62
C SER A 117 8.79 -11.95 -9.83
N ILE A 118 8.67 -11.87 -8.50
CA ILE A 118 8.67 -13.03 -7.60
C ILE A 118 7.29 -13.72 -7.57
N VAL A 119 6.20 -12.96 -7.69
CA VAL A 119 4.83 -13.51 -7.56
C VAL A 119 4.07 -13.60 -8.89
N ASP A 120 4.63 -13.11 -10.01
CA ASP A 120 4.00 -13.07 -11.35
C ASP A 120 2.65 -12.32 -11.40
N TYR A 121 2.43 -11.37 -10.50
CA TYR A 121 1.27 -10.49 -10.49
C TYR A 121 1.68 -9.02 -10.64
N PRO A 122 0.77 -8.15 -11.14
CA PRO A 122 0.92 -6.71 -11.00
C PRO A 122 1.17 -6.34 -9.54
N ALA A 123 2.18 -5.51 -9.32
CA ALA A 123 2.58 -5.12 -7.98
C ALA A 123 2.67 -3.60 -7.84
N TYR A 124 2.50 -3.13 -6.63
CA TYR A 124 2.73 -1.74 -6.27
C TYR A 124 3.52 -1.64 -4.98
N ALA A 125 4.25 -0.56 -4.85
CA ALA A 125 4.94 -0.21 -3.63
C ALA A 125 4.54 1.21 -3.22
N VAL A 126 4.38 1.41 -1.93
CA VAL A 126 4.02 2.70 -1.34
C VAL A 126 5.07 3.06 -0.30
N ALA A 127 5.59 4.29 -0.39
CA ALA A 127 6.20 4.93 0.77
C ALA A 127 5.14 5.79 1.41
N GLU A 128 4.80 5.51 2.64
CA GLU A 128 3.99 6.44 3.41
C GLU A 128 4.85 7.64 3.77
N GLY A 129 4.37 8.83 3.41
CA GLY A 129 4.96 10.06 3.91
C GLY A 129 4.94 10.08 5.43
N LYS A 130 5.87 10.78 6.03
CA LYS A 130 5.93 10.89 7.48
C LYS A 130 4.72 11.68 7.96
N SER A 131 3.76 11.01 8.60
CA SER A 131 2.61 11.68 9.22
C SER A 131 3.06 12.38 10.50
N GLY A 132 2.43 13.54 10.80
CA GLY A 132 2.71 14.29 12.02
C GLY A 132 3.97 15.14 11.97
N VAL A 133 4.62 15.28 10.82
CA VAL A 133 5.72 16.24 10.65
C VAL A 133 5.22 17.64 10.88
N THR A 134 5.97 18.41 11.66
CA THR A 134 5.65 19.79 12.00
C THR A 134 6.80 20.71 11.61
N VAL A 135 6.50 22.02 11.53
CA VAL A 135 7.55 23.01 11.34
C VAL A 135 8.31 23.21 12.65
N LYS A 136 9.62 23.00 12.60
CA LYS A 136 10.52 23.23 13.72
C LYS A 136 10.97 24.69 13.80
N ARG A 137 11.19 25.34 12.65
CA ARG A 137 11.72 26.69 12.60
C ARG A 137 11.39 27.40 11.28
N PHE A 138 11.10 28.67 11.39
CA PHE A 138 11.05 29.64 10.29
C PHE A 138 12.22 30.59 10.39
N GLU A 139 12.79 30.99 9.22
CA GLU A 139 13.78 32.06 9.09
C GLU A 139 13.43 32.91 7.86
N LEU A 140 13.41 34.22 8.00
CA LEU A 140 13.18 35.15 6.90
C LEU A 140 14.45 35.95 6.63
N LEU A 141 14.99 35.85 5.42
CA LEU A 141 16.24 36.46 5.00
C LEU A 141 15.95 37.53 3.93
N GLY A 142 16.21 38.80 4.23
CA GLY A 142 16.05 39.89 3.28
C GLY A 142 17.03 39.77 2.11
N VAL A 143 16.49 39.94 0.88
CA VAL A 143 17.27 40.01 -0.35
C VAL A 143 17.35 41.45 -0.84
N ASP A 144 16.22 42.15 -0.89
CA ASP A 144 16.06 43.58 -1.15
C ASP A 144 14.91 44.15 -0.34
N ASP A 145 14.54 45.42 -0.58
CA ASP A 145 13.51 46.11 0.21
C ASP A 145 12.12 45.44 0.13
N THR A 146 11.86 44.65 -0.93
CA THR A 146 10.53 44.05 -1.20
C THR A 146 10.58 42.54 -1.39
N SER A 147 11.79 41.94 -1.32
CA SER A 147 11.98 40.51 -1.54
C SER A 147 12.73 39.89 -0.36
N PHE A 148 12.27 38.71 0.05
CA PHE A 148 12.90 37.94 1.11
C PHE A 148 12.83 36.44 0.81
N ILE A 149 13.75 35.67 1.36
CA ILE A 149 13.74 34.21 1.30
C ILE A 149 13.12 33.71 2.59
N THR A 150 12.05 32.93 2.45
CA THR A 150 11.52 32.11 3.55
C THR A 150 12.26 30.80 3.60
N VAL A 151 12.86 30.48 4.74
CA VAL A 151 13.45 29.17 5.03
C VAL A 151 12.58 28.48 6.06
N VAL A 152 12.13 27.28 5.75
CA VAL A 152 11.33 26.44 6.64
C VAL A 152 12.13 25.18 6.95
N MET A 153 12.32 24.91 8.23
CA MET A 153 12.92 23.69 8.75
C MET A 153 11.84 22.85 9.44
N THR A 154 11.72 21.60 9.06
CA THR A 154 10.79 20.64 9.68
C THR A 154 11.49 19.85 10.80
N ASP A 155 10.74 19.19 11.67
CA ASP A 155 11.28 18.40 12.79
C ASP A 155 12.00 17.13 12.31
N ASP A 156 11.71 16.64 11.11
CA ASP A 156 12.46 15.58 10.42
C ASP A 156 13.74 16.07 9.72
N SER A 157 14.20 17.30 10.05
CA SER A 157 15.43 17.92 9.56
C SER A 157 15.47 18.27 8.07
N ARG A 158 14.33 18.32 7.37
CA ARG A 158 14.27 18.88 6.02
C ARG A 158 14.33 20.40 6.07
N VAL A 159 15.06 20.99 5.12
CA VAL A 159 15.15 22.45 4.96
C VAL A 159 14.71 22.79 3.54
N LYS A 160 13.70 23.61 3.41
CA LYS A 160 13.20 24.13 2.13
C LYS A 160 13.25 25.66 2.17
N SER A 161 13.50 26.28 1.04
CA SER A 161 13.51 27.74 0.93
C SER A 161 12.83 28.19 -0.35
N GLN A 162 12.17 29.35 -0.24
CA GLN A 162 11.46 30.01 -1.37
C GLN A 162 11.66 31.51 -1.31
N LEU A 163 11.95 32.12 -2.47
CA LEU A 163 11.96 33.55 -2.63
C LEU A 163 10.51 34.06 -2.70
N GLN A 164 10.19 34.98 -1.81
CA GLN A 164 8.85 35.62 -1.74
C GLN A 164 8.97 37.11 -2.00
N ARG A 165 7.94 37.70 -2.56
CA ARG A 165 7.82 39.15 -2.76
C ARG A 165 6.72 39.70 -1.87
N SER A 166 6.99 40.89 -1.31
CA SER A 166 6.04 41.60 -0.47
C SER A 166 5.62 42.92 -1.13
N PRO A 167 4.36 43.32 -0.97
CA PRO A 167 3.92 44.65 -1.35
C PRO A 167 4.48 45.76 -0.46
N LEU A 168 5.05 45.38 0.70
CA LEU A 168 5.66 46.31 1.68
C LEU A 168 7.19 46.19 1.63
N ALA A 169 7.84 47.31 1.85
CA ALA A 169 9.26 47.31 2.11
C ALA A 169 9.54 46.86 3.57
N PHE A 170 10.47 45.89 3.69
CA PHE A 170 10.91 45.38 4.98
C PHE A 170 12.37 45.69 5.20
N ASP A 171 12.65 46.25 6.36
CA ASP A 171 14.01 46.28 6.87
C ASP A 171 14.36 44.96 7.58
N ARG A 172 15.61 44.75 7.88
CA ARG A 172 16.14 43.55 8.55
C ARG A 172 15.49 43.33 9.93
N ALA A 173 15.17 44.40 10.64
CA ALA A 173 14.58 44.33 11.98
C ALA A 173 13.16 43.73 11.89
N ARG A 174 12.35 44.23 10.98
CA ARG A 174 10.99 43.71 10.74
C ARG A 174 10.94 42.28 10.32
N LEU A 175 11.87 41.83 9.46
CA LEU A 175 11.98 40.40 9.08
C LEU A 175 12.35 39.55 10.29
N THR A 176 13.21 40.04 11.17
CA THR A 176 13.56 39.34 12.41
C THR A 176 12.35 39.22 13.35
N ASP A 177 11.58 40.28 13.51
CA ASP A 177 10.36 40.28 14.34
C ASP A 177 9.29 39.33 13.77
N LEU A 178 9.12 39.29 12.43
CA LEU A 178 8.24 38.37 11.76
C LEU A 178 8.70 36.92 11.92
N SER A 179 10.00 36.65 11.81
CA SER A 179 10.55 35.30 12.04
C SER A 179 10.27 34.88 13.50
N ALA A 180 10.43 35.77 14.48
CA ALA A 180 10.12 35.51 15.88
C ALA A 180 8.62 35.22 16.11
N LEU A 181 7.74 36.01 15.48
CA LEU A 181 6.30 35.78 15.52
C LEU A 181 5.91 34.42 14.93
N LEU A 182 6.44 34.09 13.74
CA LEU A 182 6.20 32.79 13.10
C LEU A 182 6.67 31.65 14.01
N ASN A 183 7.85 31.75 14.58
CA ASN A 183 8.39 30.71 15.47
C ASN A 183 7.60 30.59 16.79
N THR A 184 7.03 31.64 17.27
CA THR A 184 6.20 31.63 18.50
C THR A 184 4.83 31.00 18.25
N HIS A 185 4.23 31.27 17.09
CA HIS A 185 2.83 30.94 16.85
C HIS A 185 2.60 29.74 15.91
N PHE A 186 3.53 29.39 15.02
CA PHE A 186 3.29 28.40 13.94
C PHE A 186 4.24 27.23 13.96
N THR A 187 5.17 27.13 14.91
CA THR A 187 6.00 25.93 15.08
C THR A 187 5.26 24.85 15.87
N LYS A 188 5.64 23.56 15.64
CA LYS A 188 5.08 22.39 16.32
C LYS A 188 3.57 22.23 16.14
N GLN A 189 3.05 22.67 15.01
CA GLN A 189 1.63 22.59 14.68
C GLN A 189 1.45 21.79 13.39
N SER A 190 0.31 21.11 13.28
CA SER A 190 -0.13 20.50 12.04
C SER A 190 -0.50 21.56 11.00
N ARG A 191 -0.63 21.13 9.75
CA ARG A 191 -1.09 21.99 8.65
C ARG A 191 -2.45 22.64 8.97
N GLU A 192 -3.39 21.86 9.51
CA GLU A 192 -4.74 22.29 9.85
C GLU A 192 -4.71 23.32 10.97
N GLU A 193 -3.92 23.07 12.01
CA GLU A 193 -3.75 24.00 13.14
C GLU A 193 -3.14 25.33 12.72
N MET A 194 -2.11 25.29 11.84
CA MET A 194 -1.51 26.52 11.30
C MET A 194 -2.51 27.32 10.48
N SER A 195 -3.31 26.67 9.63
CA SER A 195 -4.33 27.31 8.82
C SER A 195 -5.43 27.95 9.67
N ALA A 196 -5.93 27.23 10.68
CA ALA A 196 -6.94 27.75 11.61
C ALA A 196 -6.44 28.96 12.41
N LYS A 197 -5.19 28.90 12.87
CA LYS A 197 -4.57 29.97 13.63
C LYS A 197 -4.30 31.19 12.77
N LEU A 198 -3.87 31.04 11.54
CA LEU A 198 -3.70 32.14 10.59
C LEU A 198 -5.02 32.87 10.36
N MET A 199 -6.13 32.14 10.16
CA MET A 199 -7.45 32.71 9.99
C MET A 199 -7.89 33.48 11.24
N GLY A 200 -7.59 33.00 12.45
CA GLY A 200 -7.88 33.68 13.71
C GLY A 200 -7.11 34.99 13.91
N LEU A 201 -6.03 35.21 13.16
CA LEU A 201 -5.23 36.44 13.23
C LEU A 201 -5.68 37.51 12.22
N SER A 202 -6.56 37.18 11.26
CA SER A 202 -6.94 38.06 10.17
C SER A 202 -7.47 39.45 10.60
N ASP A 203 -8.24 39.49 11.68
CA ASP A 203 -8.84 40.69 12.19
C ASP A 203 -7.98 41.45 13.24
N GLN A 204 -6.84 40.85 13.60
CA GLN A 204 -5.97 41.37 14.69
C GLN A 204 -4.69 42.02 14.18
N ILE A 205 -4.36 41.83 12.90
CA ILE A 205 -3.12 42.34 12.27
C ILE A 205 -3.42 43.19 11.05
N ALA A 206 -2.48 44.06 10.69
CA ALA A 206 -2.61 44.88 9.47
C ALA A 206 -2.73 43.98 8.21
N PRO A 207 -3.61 44.37 7.26
CA PRO A 207 -3.85 43.52 6.03
C PRO A 207 -2.57 43.19 5.27
N GLU A 208 -1.65 44.12 5.18
CA GLU A 208 -0.38 43.93 4.47
C GLU A 208 0.53 42.89 5.17
N LEU A 209 0.53 42.91 6.52
CA LEU A 209 1.27 41.94 7.30
C LEU A 209 0.62 40.56 7.24
N PHE A 210 -0.71 40.51 7.19
CA PHE A 210 -1.46 39.29 6.99
C PHE A 210 -1.10 38.62 5.66
N LEU A 211 -0.92 39.40 4.59
CA LEU A 211 -0.50 38.85 3.27
C LEU A 211 0.85 38.14 3.35
N VAL A 212 1.83 38.74 4.04
CA VAL A 212 3.17 38.14 4.20
C VAL A 212 3.13 36.89 5.05
N LEU A 213 2.41 36.94 6.18
CA LEU A 213 2.23 35.77 7.04
C LEU A 213 1.48 34.65 6.29
N SER A 214 0.43 35.00 5.54
CA SER A 214 -0.33 34.05 4.75
C SER A 214 0.51 33.36 3.68
N ALA A 215 1.36 34.10 2.97
CA ALA A 215 2.28 33.54 2.00
C ALA A 215 3.32 32.61 2.65
N THR A 216 3.86 33.01 3.81
CA THR A 216 4.88 32.24 4.53
C THR A 216 4.28 30.95 5.14
N VAL A 217 3.14 31.06 5.82
CA VAL A 217 2.44 29.91 6.40
C VAL A 217 1.89 28.99 5.30
N GLY A 218 1.40 29.54 4.19
CA GLY A 218 0.99 28.78 3.01
C GLY A 218 2.11 27.95 2.44
N TYR A 219 3.29 28.52 2.28
CA TYR A 219 4.47 27.77 1.83
C TYR A 219 4.87 26.65 2.82
N ALA A 220 4.81 26.91 4.11
CA ALA A 220 5.06 25.86 5.11
C ALA A 220 4.00 24.75 5.05
N ALA A 221 2.74 25.09 4.83
CA ALA A 221 1.65 24.12 4.65
C ALA A 221 1.85 23.24 3.40
N GLU A 222 2.33 23.83 2.29
CA GLU A 222 2.70 23.09 1.08
C GLU A 222 3.84 22.09 1.34
N ILE A 223 4.86 22.49 2.10
CA ILE A 223 5.95 21.60 2.50
C ILE A 223 5.44 20.42 3.33
N LEU A 224 4.59 20.69 4.34
CA LEU A 224 4.02 19.63 5.17
C LEU A 224 3.12 18.69 4.35
N GLU A 225 2.37 19.21 3.38
CA GLU A 225 1.60 18.38 2.44
C GLU A 225 2.49 17.53 1.56
N GLU A 226 3.59 18.09 1.02
CA GLU A 226 4.57 17.35 0.22
C GLU A 226 5.19 16.20 1.02
N VAL A 227 5.52 16.46 2.29
CA VAL A 227 6.09 15.45 3.20
C VAL A 227 5.09 14.35 3.56
N ALA A 228 3.81 14.70 3.68
CA ALA A 228 2.74 13.76 3.99
C ALA A 228 2.26 12.94 2.78
N LYS A 229 2.63 13.35 1.55
CA LYS A 229 2.23 12.62 0.34
C LYS A 229 2.79 11.21 0.33
N LYS A 230 1.91 10.29 -0.07
CA LYS A 230 2.28 8.91 -0.34
C LYS A 230 2.86 8.80 -1.74
N ASP A 231 4.05 8.27 -1.85
CA ASP A 231 4.63 7.92 -3.15
C ASP A 231 4.20 6.51 -3.54
N VAL A 232 3.43 6.38 -4.61
CA VAL A 232 2.94 5.09 -5.12
C VAL A 232 3.60 4.76 -6.44
N PHE A 233 4.26 3.61 -6.48
CA PHE A 233 4.90 3.05 -7.66
C PHE A 233 4.17 1.78 -8.07
N THR A 234 3.83 1.66 -9.35
CA THR A 234 3.16 0.50 -9.92
C THR A 234 4.05 -0.16 -10.97
N THR A 235 3.96 -1.48 -11.07
CA THR A 235 4.75 -2.26 -12.01
C THR A 235 4.03 -3.55 -12.39
N GLY A 236 4.47 -4.18 -13.48
CA GLY A 236 3.94 -5.48 -13.90
C GLY A 236 2.51 -5.44 -14.45
N ALA A 237 1.99 -4.27 -14.87
CA ALA A 237 0.64 -4.18 -15.45
C ALA A 237 0.41 -5.16 -16.61
N SER A 238 1.45 -5.49 -17.39
CA SER A 238 1.37 -6.49 -18.46
C SER A 238 1.10 -7.91 -17.96
N GLN A 239 1.33 -8.22 -16.69
CA GLN A 239 1.00 -9.51 -16.10
C GLN A 239 -0.51 -9.79 -16.11
N ILE A 240 -1.33 -8.72 -16.11
CA ILE A 240 -2.79 -8.82 -16.23
C ILE A 240 -3.19 -9.63 -17.46
N LEU A 241 -2.50 -9.42 -18.59
CA LEU A 241 -2.79 -10.09 -19.86
C LEU A 241 -2.49 -11.58 -19.85
N LYS A 242 -1.73 -12.09 -18.89
CA LYS A 242 -1.44 -13.53 -18.74
C LYS A 242 -2.56 -14.28 -18.00
N MET A 243 -3.46 -13.55 -17.34
CA MET A 243 -4.51 -14.14 -16.52
C MET A 243 -5.73 -14.47 -17.36
N PRO A 244 -6.28 -15.70 -17.26
CA PRO A 244 -7.45 -16.12 -18.05
C PRO A 244 -8.68 -15.23 -17.86
N GLU A 245 -8.86 -14.63 -16.68
CA GLU A 245 -9.97 -13.74 -16.31
C GLU A 245 -9.97 -12.45 -17.14
N TYR A 246 -8.82 -12.03 -17.62
CA TYR A 246 -8.61 -10.80 -18.39
C TYR A 246 -8.38 -11.03 -19.88
N ARG A 247 -8.91 -12.16 -20.42
CA ARG A 247 -9.01 -12.37 -21.87
C ARG A 247 -10.02 -11.42 -22.52
N ASP A 248 -10.95 -10.89 -21.74
CA ASP A 248 -11.81 -9.77 -22.12
C ASP A 248 -10.96 -8.50 -22.12
N LEU A 249 -10.79 -7.90 -23.30
CA LEU A 249 -9.94 -6.73 -23.51
C LEU A 249 -10.46 -5.49 -22.77
N ASP A 250 -11.77 -5.34 -22.62
CA ASP A 250 -12.37 -4.20 -21.92
C ASP A 250 -12.04 -4.28 -20.43
N LYS A 251 -12.20 -5.45 -19.82
CA LYS A 251 -11.83 -5.69 -18.41
C LYS A 251 -10.33 -5.53 -18.17
N ALA A 252 -9.51 -6.05 -19.09
CA ALA A 252 -8.06 -5.88 -19.00
C ALA A 252 -7.66 -4.42 -19.10
N HIS A 253 -8.26 -3.67 -20.04
CA HIS A 253 -8.02 -2.25 -20.24
C HIS A 253 -8.38 -1.44 -18.98
N ASP A 254 -9.55 -1.67 -18.42
CA ASP A 254 -10.05 -0.95 -17.25
C ASP A 254 -9.12 -1.13 -16.04
N LEU A 255 -8.70 -2.38 -15.77
CA LEU A 255 -7.77 -2.66 -14.67
C LEU A 255 -6.38 -2.08 -14.94
N MET A 256 -5.86 -2.18 -16.18
CA MET A 256 -4.57 -1.59 -16.53
C MET A 256 -4.59 -0.07 -16.41
N THR A 257 -5.64 0.58 -16.91
CA THR A 257 -5.84 2.03 -16.80
C THR A 257 -5.92 2.46 -15.33
N PHE A 258 -6.69 1.71 -14.52
CA PHE A 258 -6.74 1.96 -13.09
C PHE A 258 -5.36 1.86 -12.43
N PHE A 259 -4.59 0.84 -12.78
CA PHE A 259 -3.28 0.57 -12.19
C PHE A 259 -2.22 1.63 -12.57
N VAL A 260 -2.35 2.26 -13.72
CA VAL A 260 -1.44 3.30 -14.22
C VAL A 260 -1.89 4.69 -13.77
N ASP A 261 -3.16 5.04 -14.02
CA ASP A 261 -3.67 6.41 -13.89
C ASP A 261 -4.28 6.70 -12.51
N ASN A 262 -4.73 5.68 -11.80
CA ASN A 262 -5.37 5.80 -10.49
C ASN A 262 -4.58 5.12 -9.37
N LYS A 263 -3.28 5.02 -9.50
CA LYS A 263 -2.40 4.34 -8.54
C LYS A 263 -2.55 4.82 -7.09
N GLU A 264 -2.91 6.09 -6.89
CA GLU A 264 -3.15 6.69 -5.57
C GLU A 264 -4.38 6.11 -4.85
N LYS A 265 -5.28 5.44 -5.59
CA LYS A 265 -6.48 4.78 -5.07
C LYS A 265 -6.25 3.29 -4.77
N LEU A 266 -5.03 2.78 -4.96
CA LEU A 266 -4.67 1.43 -4.57
C LEU A 266 -4.80 1.27 -3.04
N PRO A 267 -5.24 0.09 -2.57
CA PRO A 267 -5.46 -0.12 -1.15
C PRO A 267 -4.19 0.07 -0.32
N VAL A 268 -4.30 0.94 0.67
CA VAL A 268 -3.27 1.19 1.69
C VAL A 268 -3.93 0.93 3.04
N PRO A 269 -3.59 -0.15 3.75
CA PRO A 269 -4.13 -0.43 5.07
C PRO A 269 -3.78 0.70 6.05
N GLU A 270 -4.79 1.22 6.76
CA GLU A 270 -4.60 2.27 7.78
C GLU A 270 -4.10 1.71 9.12
N ASP A 271 -4.30 0.41 9.32
CA ASP A 271 -3.88 -0.31 10.52
C ASP A 271 -2.44 -0.86 10.35
N ASP A 272 -1.75 -1.06 11.49
CA ASP A 272 -0.39 -1.63 11.53
C ASP A 272 -0.36 -3.15 11.28
N THR A 273 -1.35 -3.67 10.57
CA THR A 273 -1.40 -5.10 10.25
C THR A 273 -0.24 -5.46 9.30
N PRO A 274 0.63 -6.41 9.66
CA PRO A 274 1.79 -6.76 8.82
C PRO A 274 1.40 -7.26 7.43
N LEU A 275 0.25 -7.95 7.32
CA LEU A 275 -0.28 -8.50 6.08
C LEU A 275 -1.79 -8.34 6.03
N LYS A 276 -2.32 -7.76 4.95
CA LYS A 276 -3.75 -7.60 4.71
C LYS A 276 -4.15 -8.20 3.37
N ILE A 277 -5.29 -8.87 3.35
CA ILE A 277 -5.86 -9.50 2.15
C ILE A 277 -7.25 -8.94 1.96
N LEU A 278 -7.51 -8.39 0.78
CA LEU A 278 -8.82 -7.88 0.35
C LEU A 278 -9.30 -8.74 -0.83
N ILE A 279 -10.49 -9.31 -0.74
CA ILE A 279 -11.01 -10.27 -1.72
C ILE A 279 -12.28 -9.72 -2.36
N GLY A 280 -12.24 -9.52 -3.66
CA GLY A 280 -13.42 -9.13 -4.44
C GLY A 280 -14.11 -7.87 -3.89
N PRO A 281 -15.38 -7.94 -3.48
CA PRO A 281 -16.14 -6.78 -3.00
C PRO A 281 -15.61 -6.12 -1.71
N GLU A 282 -14.62 -6.71 -1.04
CA GLU A 282 -13.93 -6.07 0.10
C GLU A 282 -13.05 -4.91 -0.34
N ASN A 283 -12.70 -4.85 -1.62
CA ASN A 283 -12.06 -3.69 -2.21
C ASN A 283 -13.08 -2.56 -2.33
N VAL A 284 -12.76 -1.41 -1.73
CA VAL A 284 -13.63 -0.23 -1.77
C VAL A 284 -13.76 0.31 -3.19
N ASN A 285 -12.70 0.18 -4.00
CA ASN A 285 -12.69 0.67 -5.37
C ASN A 285 -13.36 -0.33 -6.31
N GLU A 286 -14.32 0.15 -7.10
CA GLU A 286 -15.12 -0.67 -8.01
C GLU A 286 -14.27 -1.35 -9.10
N ALA A 287 -13.21 -0.71 -9.57
CA ALA A 287 -12.28 -1.28 -10.54
C ALA A 287 -11.51 -2.51 -10.00
N LEU A 288 -11.44 -2.68 -8.68
CA LEU A 288 -10.79 -3.81 -8.01
C LEU A 288 -11.79 -4.87 -7.51
N ARG A 289 -13.09 -4.71 -7.80
CA ARG A 289 -14.15 -5.55 -7.23
C ARG A 289 -14.08 -7.02 -7.66
N ASP A 290 -13.54 -7.28 -8.83
CA ASP A 290 -13.32 -8.64 -9.36
C ASP A 290 -11.90 -9.15 -9.11
N THR A 291 -11.12 -8.45 -8.28
CA THR A 291 -9.73 -8.77 -7.97
C THR A 291 -9.54 -9.11 -6.49
N SER A 292 -8.39 -9.69 -6.18
CA SER A 292 -7.88 -9.73 -4.81
C SER A 292 -6.60 -8.90 -4.70
N VAL A 293 -6.44 -8.23 -3.56
CA VAL A 293 -5.27 -7.45 -3.24
C VAL A 293 -4.64 -8.02 -1.97
N VAL A 294 -3.35 -8.30 -2.02
CA VAL A 294 -2.55 -8.72 -0.86
C VAL A 294 -1.50 -7.67 -0.61
N VAL A 295 -1.46 -7.11 0.59
CA VAL A 295 -0.53 -6.03 0.97
C VAL A 295 0.25 -6.44 2.19
N ALA A 296 1.56 -6.29 2.15
CA ALA A 296 2.45 -6.43 3.30
C ALA A 296 3.12 -5.10 3.64
N SER A 297 3.30 -4.83 4.93
CA SER A 297 4.00 -3.66 5.43
C SER A 297 5.42 -3.99 5.86
N TYR A 298 6.34 -3.03 5.70
CA TYR A 298 7.72 -3.14 6.15
C TYR A 298 8.19 -1.81 6.74
N ASP A 299 9.13 -1.87 7.68
CA ASP A 299 9.74 -0.70 8.31
C ASP A 299 10.90 -0.18 7.43
N ILE A 300 10.88 1.12 7.14
CA ILE A 300 11.93 1.81 6.37
C ILE A 300 12.96 2.46 7.31
N GLY A 301 12.73 2.46 8.61
CA GLY A 301 13.48 3.21 9.60
C GLY A 301 12.88 4.58 9.88
N ASP A 302 13.36 5.25 10.93
CA ASP A 302 12.90 6.58 11.37
C ASP A 302 11.38 6.71 11.59
N GLY A 303 10.70 5.59 11.89
CA GLY A 303 9.25 5.55 12.06
C GLY A 303 8.48 5.70 10.74
N MET A 304 9.14 5.51 9.60
CA MET A 304 8.51 5.47 8.29
C MET A 304 8.12 4.04 7.92
N ARG A 305 6.95 3.90 7.29
CA ARG A 305 6.40 2.63 6.86
C ARG A 305 6.36 2.55 5.33
N GLY A 306 6.83 1.43 4.82
CA GLY A 306 6.65 1.04 3.43
C GLY A 306 5.59 -0.04 3.28
N LEU A 307 4.96 -0.10 2.13
CA LEU A 307 4.00 -1.13 1.77
C LEU A 307 4.38 -1.71 0.41
N VAL A 308 4.21 -3.01 0.27
CA VAL A 308 4.24 -3.70 -1.02
C VAL A 308 2.95 -4.47 -1.19
N GLY A 309 2.32 -4.33 -2.34
CA GLY A 309 1.06 -4.98 -2.63
C GLY A 309 1.05 -5.61 -4.00
N VAL A 310 0.23 -6.65 -4.14
CA VAL A 310 -0.04 -7.32 -5.41
C VAL A 310 -1.53 -7.34 -5.69
N VAL A 311 -1.88 -7.24 -6.97
CA VAL A 311 -3.25 -7.31 -7.46
C VAL A 311 -3.36 -8.50 -8.39
N GLY A 312 -4.35 -9.34 -8.16
CA GLY A 312 -4.57 -10.54 -8.99
C GLY A 312 -6.03 -10.97 -9.00
N PRO A 313 -6.37 -12.04 -9.70
CA PRO A 313 -7.72 -12.57 -9.72
C PRO A 313 -8.13 -13.11 -8.35
N THR A 314 -9.43 -13.18 -8.06
CA THR A 314 -9.93 -13.72 -6.78
C THR A 314 -9.49 -15.17 -6.52
N ARG A 315 -9.13 -15.92 -7.56
CA ARG A 315 -8.57 -17.27 -7.45
C ARG A 315 -7.05 -17.34 -7.26
N MET A 316 -6.37 -16.24 -6.85
CA MET A 316 -4.91 -16.29 -6.67
C MET A 316 -4.50 -17.37 -5.66
N ASP A 317 -3.30 -17.90 -5.81
CA ASP A 317 -2.69 -18.78 -4.80
C ASP A 317 -2.29 -17.97 -3.56
N TYR A 318 -3.26 -17.76 -2.68
CA TYR A 318 -3.07 -16.98 -1.46
C TYR A 318 -1.95 -17.53 -0.57
N ALA A 319 -1.78 -18.86 -0.50
CA ALA A 319 -0.77 -19.48 0.34
C ALA A 319 0.64 -19.10 -0.12
N THR A 320 0.91 -19.20 -1.42
CA THR A 320 2.20 -18.83 -2.00
C THR A 320 2.41 -17.31 -1.99
N VAL A 321 1.40 -16.53 -2.37
CA VAL A 321 1.51 -15.06 -2.44
C VAL A 321 1.76 -14.47 -1.05
N THR A 322 1.02 -14.89 -0.04
CA THR A 322 1.19 -14.36 1.32
C THR A 322 2.53 -14.75 1.92
N ALA A 323 2.99 -15.99 1.71
CA ALA A 323 4.29 -16.44 2.20
C ALA A 323 5.44 -15.63 1.59
N ARG A 324 5.46 -15.49 0.26
CA ARG A 324 6.50 -14.74 -0.46
C ARG A 324 6.48 -13.26 -0.14
N LEU A 325 5.29 -12.65 -0.08
CA LEU A 325 5.15 -11.23 0.20
C LEU A 325 5.56 -10.88 1.63
N SER A 326 5.17 -11.71 2.62
CA SER A 326 5.61 -11.55 4.02
C SER A 326 7.11 -11.69 4.15
N TYR A 327 7.71 -12.74 3.56
CA TYR A 327 9.16 -12.93 3.60
C TYR A 327 9.92 -11.76 2.96
N PHE A 328 9.41 -11.23 1.85
CA PHE A 328 10.00 -10.08 1.18
C PHE A 328 9.93 -8.83 2.05
N ALA A 329 8.77 -8.54 2.67
CA ALA A 329 8.59 -7.41 3.57
C ALA A 329 9.50 -7.50 4.81
N ASP A 330 9.62 -8.69 5.41
CA ASP A 330 10.54 -8.93 6.53
C ASP A 330 12.01 -8.74 6.13
N SER A 331 12.35 -9.12 4.89
CA SER A 331 13.71 -8.93 4.35
C SER A 331 14.03 -7.46 4.13
N LEU A 332 13.07 -6.67 3.60
CA LEU A 332 13.20 -5.22 3.48
C LEU A 332 13.36 -4.56 4.85
N THR A 333 12.53 -4.91 5.84
CA THR A 333 12.65 -4.40 7.22
C THR A 333 14.04 -4.66 7.80
N ARG A 334 14.59 -5.87 7.60
CA ARG A 334 15.95 -6.19 8.06
C ARG A 334 17.04 -5.42 7.34
N MET A 335 16.84 -5.08 6.06
CA MET A 335 17.80 -4.31 5.27
C MET A 335 17.81 -2.84 5.67
N PHE A 336 16.63 -2.25 5.85
CA PHE A 336 16.50 -0.85 6.28
C PHE A 336 16.90 -0.64 7.75
N GLY A 337 16.52 -1.56 8.65
CA GLY A 337 16.86 -1.49 10.07
C GLY A 337 18.36 -1.67 10.37
N LYS A 338 19.16 -2.20 9.42
CA LYS A 338 20.62 -2.30 9.53
C LYS A 338 21.37 -1.03 9.09
N SER A 339 20.67 0.05 8.78
CA SER A 339 21.28 1.33 8.38
C SER A 339 22.00 2.07 9.52
N GLU A 340 21.94 1.59 10.76
CA GLU A 340 22.91 1.93 11.79
C GLU A 340 24.17 1.08 11.55
N LEU A 341 25.11 1.63 10.79
CA LEU A 341 26.48 1.09 10.65
C LEU A 341 27.04 0.87 12.06
N PRO A 342 27.49 -0.34 12.42
CA PRO A 342 28.27 -0.51 13.64
C PRO A 342 29.53 0.38 13.53
N PRO A 343 29.99 0.99 14.62
CA PRO A 343 31.18 1.79 14.63
C PRO A 343 32.33 0.93 14.06
N LYS A 344 33.07 1.50 13.10
CA LYS A 344 34.28 0.87 12.59
C LYS A 344 35.19 0.55 13.79
N GLU A 345 35.39 -0.73 14.08
CA GLU A 345 36.47 -1.16 14.93
C GLU A 345 37.79 -0.69 14.25
N GLU A 346 38.37 0.38 14.74
CA GLU A 346 39.75 0.71 14.45
C GLU A 346 40.60 -0.45 14.96
N LYS A 347 41.14 -1.24 14.04
CA LYS A 347 42.20 -2.19 14.35
C LYS A 347 43.46 -1.39 14.62
N GLU A 348 43.90 -1.39 15.88
CA GLU A 348 45.28 -1.11 16.25
C GLU A 348 46.28 -2.12 15.61
#